data_49300260d8fcddc0371c6a6095d40641
#
_entry.id   49300260d8fcddc0371c6a6095d40641
#
_cell.length_a   1.000
_cell.length_b   1.000
_cell.length_c   1.000
_cell.angle_alpha   90.00
_cell.angle_beta   90.00
_cell.angle_gamma   90.00
#
_symmetry.space_group_name_H-M   'P 1'
#
loop_
_entity.id
_entity.type
_entity.pdbx_description
1 polymer ?
#
loop_
_entity_poly.entity_id
_entity_poly.type
_entity_poly.pdbx_seq_one_letter_code
_entity_poly.pdbx_strand_id
1 'polypeptide(L)'
;MCKKDRRQTAVEHLIFSLNATMPIFFLMVLGACFKKAGIMEGVFADKANQFVFKVALPVLLFEDLSNSDFLKVWDTRFVMFCFASTLGGILLAVLLSMALKDRRLRGEFIQASYRSSAALLGIAFIKNIYGDVGMAPLMIIGSVPLYNVMAVVILSFTNPEGAVLDRRMLGKTAAGILKNPIILGILTGMAWSLLGLKQPQIMEKTVSSLAGVATPL
;
A
#
# COMPACT_ATOMS: atom_id res chain seq x y z
N MET A 1 26.05 4.28 -33.18
CA MET A 1 25.12 3.45 -32.39
C MET A 1 23.69 3.90 -32.67
N CYS A 2 22.93 3.06 -33.33
CA CYS A 2 21.91 3.41 -34.31
C CYS A 2 20.55 3.76 -33.75
N LYS A 3 19.85 4.72 -34.37
CA LYS A 3 18.45 5.19 -34.08
C LYS A 3 17.43 4.02 -34.04
N LYS A 4 17.75 2.89 -34.64
CA LYS A 4 16.97 1.64 -34.72
C LYS A 4 16.96 0.90 -33.36
N ASP A 5 18.07 0.92 -32.64
CA ASP A 5 18.26 0.25 -31.35
C ASP A 5 17.43 0.93 -30.24
N ARG A 6 17.38 2.26 -30.25
CA ARG A 6 16.60 3.07 -29.32
C ARG A 6 15.08 2.91 -29.48
N ARG A 7 14.61 2.64 -30.70
CA ARG A 7 13.18 2.37 -30.95
C ARG A 7 12.77 0.97 -30.52
N GLN A 8 13.65 -0.04 -30.71
CA GLN A 8 13.38 -1.40 -30.24
C GLN A 8 13.31 -1.45 -28.71
N THR A 9 14.27 -0.86 -28.01
CA THR A 9 14.23 -0.75 -26.54
C THR A 9 13.00 0.01 -26.04
N ALA A 10 12.58 1.08 -26.70
CA ALA A 10 11.37 1.82 -26.30
C ALA A 10 10.10 0.99 -26.49
N VAL A 11 10.01 0.19 -27.55
CA VAL A 11 8.87 -0.71 -27.79
C VAL A 11 8.86 -1.87 -26.77
N GLU A 12 10.00 -2.44 -26.45
CA GLU A 12 10.14 -3.49 -25.43
C GLU A 12 9.73 -2.97 -24.05
N HIS A 13 10.16 -1.78 -23.65
CA HIS A 13 9.73 -1.16 -22.41
C HIS A 13 8.23 -0.83 -22.39
N LEU A 14 7.65 -0.42 -23.52
CA LEU A 14 6.23 -0.18 -23.65
C LEU A 14 5.45 -1.50 -23.49
N ILE A 15 5.85 -2.56 -24.18
CA ILE A 15 5.24 -3.88 -24.10
C ILE A 15 5.32 -4.41 -22.66
N PHE A 16 6.49 -4.29 -22.02
CA PHE A 16 6.68 -4.67 -20.62
C PHE A 16 5.73 -3.91 -19.70
N SER A 17 5.64 -2.59 -19.85
CA SER A 17 4.75 -1.75 -19.03
C SER A 17 3.28 -2.11 -19.25
N LEU A 18 2.86 -2.35 -20.49
CA LEU A 18 1.49 -2.77 -20.81
C LEU A 18 1.19 -4.15 -20.22
N ASN A 19 2.08 -5.12 -20.36
CA ASN A 19 1.90 -6.45 -19.78
C ASN A 19 1.81 -6.41 -18.25
N ALA A 20 2.49 -5.48 -17.60
CA ALA A 20 2.43 -5.29 -16.15
C ALA A 20 1.11 -4.64 -15.69
N THR A 21 0.60 -3.66 -16.43
CA THR A 21 -0.53 -2.83 -15.99
C THR A 21 -1.88 -3.29 -16.53
N MET A 22 -1.92 -3.79 -17.79
CA MET A 22 -3.16 -4.17 -18.45
C MET A 22 -3.97 -5.25 -17.73
N PRO A 23 -3.38 -6.31 -17.15
CA PRO A 23 -4.18 -7.31 -16.41
C PRO A 23 -4.97 -6.69 -15.26
N ILE A 24 -4.35 -5.79 -14.49
CA ILE A 24 -5.02 -5.10 -13.38
C ILE A 24 -6.12 -4.17 -13.92
N PHE A 25 -5.82 -3.44 -14.99
CA PHE A 25 -6.82 -2.58 -15.63
C PHE A 25 -8.03 -3.37 -16.17
N PHE A 26 -7.80 -4.52 -16.81
CA PHE A 26 -8.90 -5.38 -17.27
C PHE A 26 -9.72 -5.93 -16.11
N LEU A 27 -9.12 -6.33 -15.00
CA LEU A 27 -9.84 -6.73 -13.79
C LEU A 27 -10.73 -5.61 -13.26
N MET A 28 -10.23 -4.38 -13.23
CA MET A 28 -11.02 -3.21 -12.82
C MET A 28 -12.22 -2.96 -13.77
N VAL A 29 -12.00 -3.07 -15.09
CA VAL A 29 -13.07 -2.94 -16.09
C VAL A 29 -14.10 -4.06 -15.94
N LEU A 30 -13.67 -5.30 -15.75
CA LEU A 30 -14.56 -6.43 -15.49
C LEU A 30 -15.38 -6.23 -14.22
N GLY A 31 -14.77 -5.78 -13.13
CA GLY A 31 -15.50 -5.45 -11.91
C GLY A 31 -16.56 -4.37 -12.13
N ALA A 32 -16.24 -3.32 -12.90
CA ALA A 32 -17.21 -2.29 -13.27
C ALA A 32 -18.35 -2.84 -14.15
N CYS A 33 -18.06 -3.76 -15.08
CA CYS A 33 -19.05 -4.44 -15.89
C CYS A 33 -19.98 -5.32 -15.04
N PHE A 34 -19.44 -6.09 -14.09
CA PHE A 34 -20.22 -6.91 -13.17
C PHE A 34 -21.15 -6.07 -12.29
N LYS A 35 -20.66 -4.91 -11.84
CA LYS A 35 -21.51 -3.95 -11.12
C LYS A 35 -22.64 -3.42 -11.98
N LYS A 36 -22.39 -3.05 -13.25
CA LYS A 36 -23.43 -2.60 -14.20
C LYS A 36 -24.41 -3.72 -14.57
N ALA A 37 -23.94 -4.95 -14.66
CA ALA A 37 -24.77 -6.12 -14.93
C ALA A 37 -25.62 -6.58 -13.73
N GLY A 38 -25.48 -5.93 -12.56
CA GLY A 38 -26.23 -6.31 -11.35
C GLY A 38 -25.71 -7.58 -10.65
N ILE A 39 -24.57 -8.13 -11.10
CA ILE A 39 -23.97 -9.33 -10.50
C ILE A 39 -23.28 -8.98 -9.18
N MET A 40 -22.72 -7.74 -9.08
CA MET A 40 -22.05 -7.24 -7.89
C MET A 40 -22.79 -6.02 -7.36
N GLU A 41 -23.39 -6.16 -6.19
CA GLU A 41 -23.98 -5.05 -5.46
C GLU A 41 -22.91 -4.23 -4.72
N GLY A 42 -23.20 -2.94 -4.45
CA GLY A 42 -22.28 -2.07 -3.69
C GLY A 42 -21.91 -2.63 -2.34
N VAL A 43 -22.86 -3.23 -1.63
CA VAL A 43 -22.64 -3.88 -0.32
C VAL A 43 -21.64 -5.05 -0.44
N PHE A 44 -21.71 -5.84 -1.51
CA PHE A 44 -20.75 -6.92 -1.76
C PHE A 44 -19.34 -6.35 -1.98
N ALA A 45 -19.20 -5.32 -2.83
CA ALA A 45 -17.91 -4.69 -3.11
C ALA A 45 -17.26 -4.12 -1.83
N ASP A 46 -18.07 -3.48 -0.96
CA ASP A 46 -17.59 -2.95 0.32
C ASP A 46 -17.12 -4.07 1.26
N LYS A 47 -17.85 -5.19 1.34
CA LYS A 47 -17.47 -6.35 2.15
C LYS A 47 -16.23 -7.06 1.59
N ALA A 48 -16.15 -7.23 0.28
CA ALA A 48 -14.98 -7.78 -0.40
C ALA A 48 -13.73 -6.93 -0.13
N ASN A 49 -13.84 -5.60 -0.28
CA ASN A 49 -12.75 -4.67 0.04
C ASN A 49 -12.32 -4.75 1.51
N GLN A 50 -13.27 -4.84 2.45
CA GLN A 50 -12.95 -5.04 3.87
C GLN A 50 -12.24 -6.37 4.12
N PHE A 51 -12.66 -7.44 3.46
CA PHE A 51 -12.02 -8.75 3.57
C PHE A 51 -10.59 -8.73 3.04
N VAL A 52 -10.38 -8.18 1.84
CA VAL A 52 -9.06 -8.02 1.25
C VAL A 52 -8.14 -7.24 2.18
N PHE A 53 -8.58 -6.08 2.68
CA PHE A 53 -7.76 -5.21 3.50
C PHE A 53 -7.48 -5.77 4.90
N LYS A 54 -8.47 -6.44 5.53
CA LYS A 54 -8.33 -6.93 6.90
C LYS A 54 -7.76 -8.34 7.01
N VAL A 55 -7.87 -9.15 5.95
CA VAL A 55 -7.49 -10.57 5.99
C VAL A 55 -6.53 -10.93 4.87
N ALA A 56 -6.91 -10.79 3.61
CA ALA A 56 -6.14 -11.32 2.50
C ALA A 56 -4.77 -10.64 2.33
N LEU A 57 -4.68 -9.30 2.39
CA LEU A 57 -3.41 -8.57 2.31
C LEU A 57 -2.48 -8.83 3.50
N PRO A 58 -2.93 -8.80 4.77
CA PRO A 58 -2.08 -9.19 5.89
C PRO A 58 -1.52 -10.61 5.76
N VAL A 59 -2.35 -11.56 5.29
CA VAL A 59 -1.91 -12.95 5.08
C VAL A 59 -0.92 -13.05 3.93
N LEU A 60 -1.12 -12.34 2.85
CA LEU A 60 -0.17 -12.25 1.73
C LEU A 60 1.20 -11.75 2.20
N LEU A 61 1.22 -10.65 2.96
CA LEU A 61 2.46 -10.07 3.47
C LEU A 61 3.14 -10.98 4.49
N PHE A 62 2.35 -11.67 5.32
CA PHE A 62 2.86 -12.71 6.20
C PHE A 62 3.51 -13.84 5.40
N GLU A 63 2.84 -14.37 4.37
CA GLU A 63 3.36 -15.46 3.52
C GLU A 63 4.69 -15.07 2.88
N ASP A 64 4.73 -13.93 2.20
CA ASP A 64 5.92 -13.50 1.47
C ASP A 64 7.11 -13.23 2.41
N LEU A 65 6.87 -12.62 3.59
CA LEU A 65 7.94 -12.36 4.56
C LEU A 65 8.36 -13.61 5.33
N SER A 66 7.44 -14.51 5.67
CA SER A 66 7.77 -15.73 6.40
C SER A 66 8.58 -16.72 5.55
N ASN A 67 8.42 -16.67 4.22
CA ASN A 67 9.16 -17.51 3.27
C ASN A 67 10.46 -16.85 2.79
N SER A 68 10.68 -15.57 3.09
CA SER A 68 11.90 -14.85 2.73
C SER A 68 12.91 -14.83 3.90
N ASP A 69 14.19 -14.77 3.57
CA ASP A 69 15.26 -14.51 4.56
C ASP A 69 15.25 -13.01 4.90
N PHE A 70 14.50 -12.64 5.95
CA PHE A 70 14.27 -11.25 6.33
C PHE A 70 15.56 -10.44 6.50
N LEU A 71 16.61 -11.05 7.07
CA LEU A 71 17.90 -10.35 7.29
C LEU A 71 18.57 -9.98 5.97
N LYS A 72 18.34 -10.75 4.90
CA LYS A 72 18.86 -10.43 3.56
C LYS A 72 18.00 -9.41 2.82
N VAL A 73 16.70 -9.41 3.08
CA VAL A 73 15.74 -8.49 2.43
C VAL A 73 15.73 -7.11 3.10
N TRP A 74 16.10 -7.04 4.40
CA TRP A 74 16.08 -5.78 5.15
C TRP A 74 17.10 -4.77 4.62
N ASP A 75 16.60 -3.64 4.15
CA ASP A 75 17.41 -2.50 3.71
C ASP A 75 16.97 -1.22 4.43
N THR A 76 17.75 -0.85 5.46
CA THR A 76 17.53 0.39 6.23
C THR A 76 17.60 1.63 5.34
N ARG A 77 18.47 1.65 4.32
CA ARG A 77 18.60 2.79 3.41
C ARG A 77 17.33 2.99 2.61
N PHE A 78 16.75 1.88 2.13
CA PHE A 78 15.48 1.90 1.39
C PHE A 78 14.32 2.38 2.28
N VAL A 79 14.20 1.88 3.51
CA VAL A 79 13.17 2.33 4.48
C VAL A 79 13.31 3.84 4.76
N MET A 80 14.54 4.30 5.01
CA MET A 80 14.81 5.72 5.25
C MET A 80 14.53 6.58 4.01
N PHE A 81 14.85 6.07 2.82
CA PHE A 81 14.51 6.74 1.56
C PHE A 81 12.98 6.87 1.40
N CYS A 82 12.22 5.80 1.66
CA CYS A 82 10.77 5.83 1.60
C CYS A 82 10.18 6.82 2.62
N PHE A 83 10.71 6.85 3.83
CA PHE A 83 10.32 7.81 4.87
C PHE A 83 10.61 9.26 4.42
N ALA A 84 11.82 9.54 3.97
CA ALA A 84 12.24 10.88 3.53
C ALA A 84 11.46 11.36 2.30
N SER A 85 11.27 10.49 1.31
CA SER A 85 10.44 10.76 0.12
C SER A 85 9.00 11.09 0.48
N THR A 86 8.43 10.31 1.39
CA THR A 86 7.05 10.53 1.89
C THR A 86 6.95 11.87 2.60
N LEU A 87 7.90 12.17 3.49
CA LEU A 87 7.95 13.45 4.20
C LEU A 87 8.10 14.61 3.22
N GLY A 88 8.99 14.48 2.23
CA GLY A 88 9.17 15.47 1.16
C GLY A 88 7.89 15.70 0.34
N GLY A 89 7.17 14.63 -0.02
CA GLY A 89 5.89 14.71 -0.69
C GLY A 89 4.81 15.42 0.14
N ILE A 90 4.77 15.16 1.46
CA ILE A 90 3.86 15.84 2.38
C ILE A 90 4.19 17.34 2.46
N LEU A 91 5.47 17.69 2.62
CA LEU A 91 5.91 19.10 2.67
C LEU A 91 5.58 19.82 1.38
N LEU A 92 5.80 19.19 0.23
CA LEU A 92 5.41 19.74 -1.07
C LEU A 92 3.90 19.96 -1.16
N ALA A 93 3.08 19.00 -0.74
CA ALA A 93 1.63 19.11 -0.71
C ALA A 93 1.17 20.26 0.20
N VAL A 94 1.82 20.45 1.36
CA VAL A 94 1.56 21.58 2.26
C VAL A 94 1.89 22.91 1.57
N LEU A 95 3.05 23.01 0.92
CA LEU A 95 3.44 24.22 0.18
C LEU A 95 2.44 24.54 -0.95
N LEU A 96 2.07 23.54 -1.75
CA LEU A 96 1.09 23.72 -2.83
C LEU A 96 -0.30 24.10 -2.30
N SER A 97 -0.68 23.62 -1.13
CA SER A 97 -1.96 23.96 -0.50
C SER A 97 -2.07 25.44 -0.14
N MET A 98 -0.94 26.13 0.05
CA MET A 98 -0.92 27.56 0.36
C MET A 98 -1.45 28.41 -0.81
N ALA A 99 -1.37 27.90 -2.05
CA ALA A 99 -1.94 28.52 -3.24
C ALA A 99 -3.47 28.44 -3.31
N LEU A 100 -4.10 27.55 -2.50
CA LEU A 100 -5.56 27.43 -2.43
C LEU A 100 -6.17 28.61 -1.67
N LYS A 101 -7.13 29.27 -2.31
CA LYS A 101 -7.87 30.40 -1.71
C LYS A 101 -8.73 29.98 -0.53
N ASP A 102 -9.41 28.82 -0.65
CA ASP A 102 -10.26 28.28 0.42
C ASP A 102 -9.42 27.48 1.43
N ARG A 103 -9.28 28.05 2.63
CA ARG A 103 -8.53 27.41 3.73
C ARG A 103 -9.18 26.13 4.23
N ARG A 104 -10.50 25.95 4.08
CA ARG A 104 -11.21 24.76 4.55
C ARG A 104 -10.83 23.53 3.76
N LEU A 105 -10.52 23.67 2.48
CA LEU A 105 -10.14 22.58 1.60
C LEU A 105 -8.65 22.18 1.69
N ARG A 106 -7.82 22.99 2.38
CA ARG A 106 -6.37 22.75 2.45
C ARG A 106 -6.02 21.40 3.07
N GLY A 107 -6.68 21.03 4.18
CA GLY A 107 -6.43 19.77 4.86
C GLY A 107 -6.75 18.56 4.00
N GLU A 108 -7.89 18.59 3.32
CA GLU A 108 -8.33 17.54 2.41
C GLU A 108 -7.41 17.45 1.18
N PHE A 109 -7.06 18.59 0.59
CA PHE A 109 -6.13 18.66 -0.54
C PHE A 109 -4.77 18.06 -0.19
N ILE A 110 -4.19 18.43 0.97
CA ILE A 110 -2.91 17.90 1.41
C ILE A 110 -3.02 16.37 1.55
N GLN A 111 -4.06 15.86 2.22
CA GLN A 111 -4.23 14.42 2.39
C GLN A 111 -4.43 13.68 1.06
N ALA A 112 -5.26 14.21 0.17
CA ALA A 112 -5.48 13.64 -1.16
C ALA A 112 -4.20 13.61 -2.02
N SER A 113 -3.30 14.58 -1.80
CA SER A 113 -2.06 14.71 -2.59
C SER A 113 -0.99 13.70 -2.19
N TYR A 114 -0.81 13.38 -0.89
CA TYR A 114 0.27 12.49 -0.46
C TYR A 114 -0.17 11.05 -0.16
N ARG A 115 -1.45 10.80 0.12
CA ARG A 115 -1.92 9.45 0.41
C ARG A 115 -1.99 8.63 -0.86
N SER A 116 -1.07 7.70 -1.00
CA SER A 116 -1.06 6.74 -2.11
C SER A 116 -1.72 5.43 -1.71
N SER A 117 -2.22 4.69 -2.71
CA SER A 117 -2.72 3.32 -2.55
C SER A 117 -1.59 2.29 -2.63
N ALA A 118 -0.45 2.58 -1.97
CA ALA A 118 0.75 1.76 -2.04
C ALA A 118 0.52 0.32 -1.54
N ALA A 119 -0.28 0.17 -0.49
CA ALA A 119 -0.56 -1.15 0.10
C ALA A 119 -1.53 -2.01 -0.73
N LEU A 120 -2.39 -1.42 -1.57
CA LEU A 120 -3.32 -2.15 -2.43
C LEU A 120 -2.77 -2.24 -3.86
N LEU A 121 -2.79 -1.12 -4.57
CA LEU A 121 -2.38 -1.09 -5.98
C LEU A 121 -0.87 -1.33 -6.14
N GLY A 122 -0.04 -0.77 -5.26
CA GLY A 122 1.41 -0.95 -5.32
C GLY A 122 1.81 -2.41 -5.19
N ILE A 123 1.26 -3.14 -4.22
CA ILE A 123 1.53 -4.58 -4.04
C ILE A 123 1.04 -5.37 -5.25
N ALA A 124 -0.18 -5.09 -5.75
CA ALA A 124 -0.73 -5.78 -6.90
C ALA A 124 0.15 -5.61 -8.15
N PHE A 125 0.66 -4.39 -8.41
CA PHE A 125 1.59 -4.13 -9.51
C PHE A 125 2.93 -4.86 -9.33
N ILE A 126 3.54 -4.76 -8.14
CA ILE A 126 4.83 -5.40 -7.85
C ILE A 126 4.70 -6.92 -8.04
N LYS A 127 3.66 -7.53 -7.46
CA LYS A 127 3.42 -8.97 -7.58
C LYS A 127 3.16 -9.41 -9.03
N ASN A 128 2.42 -8.60 -9.81
CA ASN A 128 2.18 -8.89 -11.23
C ASN A 128 3.44 -8.79 -12.09
N ILE A 129 4.38 -7.90 -11.74
CA ILE A 129 5.62 -7.69 -12.49
C ILE A 129 6.69 -8.72 -12.11
N TYR A 130 6.87 -8.96 -10.81
CA TYR A 130 8.00 -9.72 -10.28
C TYR A 130 7.62 -11.11 -9.75
N GLY A 131 6.32 -11.41 -9.62
CA GLY A 131 5.82 -12.68 -9.07
C GLY A 131 5.79 -12.75 -7.55
N ASP A 132 6.50 -11.85 -6.87
CA ASP A 132 6.53 -11.69 -5.41
C ASP A 132 6.35 -10.22 -5.02
N VAL A 133 6.18 -9.93 -3.73
CA VAL A 133 6.01 -8.56 -3.25
C VAL A 133 7.35 -7.86 -3.01
N GLY A 134 8.48 -8.55 -3.08
CA GLY A 134 9.82 -8.02 -2.94
C GLY A 134 10.00 -7.10 -1.73
N MET A 135 10.43 -5.86 -1.98
CA MET A 135 10.68 -4.85 -0.95
C MET A 135 9.43 -4.03 -0.56
N ALA A 136 8.24 -4.33 -1.10
CA ALA A 136 7.02 -3.58 -0.81
C ALA A 136 6.67 -3.51 0.70
N PRO A 137 6.87 -4.56 1.52
CA PRO A 137 6.66 -4.48 2.96
C PRO A 137 7.53 -3.43 3.64
N LEU A 138 8.79 -3.25 3.21
CA LEU A 138 9.70 -2.25 3.74
C LEU A 138 9.24 -0.82 3.38
N MET A 139 8.72 -0.64 2.16
CA MET A 139 8.11 0.63 1.75
C MET A 139 6.89 0.96 2.63
N ILE A 140 6.05 -0.04 2.94
CA ILE A 140 4.88 0.15 3.81
C ILE A 140 5.31 0.56 5.21
N ILE A 141 6.33 -0.08 5.79
CA ILE A 141 6.89 0.27 7.09
C ILE A 141 7.41 1.72 7.09
N GLY A 142 8.11 2.15 6.04
CA GLY A 142 8.66 3.49 5.93
C GLY A 142 7.63 4.60 5.70
N SER A 143 6.51 4.31 5.04
CA SER A 143 5.56 5.33 4.57
C SER A 143 4.25 5.36 5.34
N VAL A 144 3.61 4.21 5.61
CA VAL A 144 2.24 4.14 6.13
C VAL A 144 2.10 4.69 7.56
N PRO A 145 3.02 4.42 8.51
CA PRO A 145 2.96 5.05 9.83
C PRO A 145 3.02 6.57 9.74
N LEU A 146 3.89 7.09 8.86
CA LEU A 146 4.02 8.52 8.64
C LEU A 146 2.74 9.14 8.07
N TYR A 147 2.09 8.48 7.08
CA TYR A 147 0.81 8.91 6.55
C TYR A 147 -0.25 9.08 7.64
N ASN A 148 -0.36 8.12 8.55
CA ASN A 148 -1.38 8.15 9.60
C ASN A 148 -1.10 9.22 10.66
N VAL A 149 0.16 9.39 11.08
CA VAL A 149 0.54 10.45 12.01
C VAL A 149 0.30 11.83 11.39
N MET A 150 0.78 12.03 10.15
CA MET A 150 0.64 13.31 9.46
C MET A 150 -0.81 13.65 9.12
N ALA A 151 -1.67 12.66 8.90
CA ALA A 151 -3.11 12.89 8.72
C ALA A 151 -3.73 13.59 9.93
N VAL A 152 -3.42 13.11 11.15
CA VAL A 152 -3.91 13.73 12.39
C VAL A 152 -3.33 15.13 12.57
N VAL A 153 -2.03 15.28 12.34
CA VAL A 153 -1.34 16.58 12.47
C VAL A 153 -1.96 17.60 11.50
N ILE A 154 -2.05 17.27 10.21
CA ILE A 154 -2.56 18.17 9.19
C ILE A 154 -4.01 18.57 9.46
N LEU A 155 -4.88 17.59 9.77
CA LEU A 155 -6.28 17.90 10.09
C LEU A 155 -6.43 18.76 11.33
N SER A 156 -5.58 18.57 12.34
CA SER A 156 -5.61 19.42 13.54
C SER A 156 -5.22 20.88 13.24
N PHE A 157 -4.26 21.10 12.34
CA PHE A 157 -3.80 22.45 11.97
C PHE A 157 -4.71 23.13 10.94
N THR A 158 -5.42 22.36 10.13
CA THR A 158 -6.27 22.89 9.04
C THR A 158 -7.75 22.98 9.44
N ASN A 159 -8.13 22.45 10.61
CA ASN A 159 -9.50 22.54 11.07
C ASN A 159 -9.87 23.98 11.46
N PRO A 160 -10.91 24.58 10.84
CA PRO A 160 -11.35 25.94 11.14
C PRO A 160 -11.84 26.13 12.58
N GLU A 161 -12.28 25.06 13.24
CA GLU A 161 -12.80 25.09 14.60
C GLU A 161 -11.72 25.04 15.70
N GLY A 162 -10.44 25.12 15.33
CA GLY A 162 -9.33 25.22 16.27
C GLY A 162 -9.11 23.95 17.10
N ALA A 163 -9.22 22.78 16.47
CA ALA A 163 -8.90 21.51 17.13
C ALA A 163 -7.43 21.52 17.58
N VAL A 164 -7.23 21.54 18.89
CA VAL A 164 -5.90 21.46 19.52
C VAL A 164 -5.37 20.03 19.33
N LEU A 165 -4.09 19.91 18.98
CA LEU A 165 -3.36 18.63 18.98
C LEU A 165 -3.43 18.05 20.41
N ASP A 166 -4.38 17.13 20.63
CA ASP A 166 -4.52 16.44 21.90
C ASP A 166 -3.58 15.22 21.93
N ARG A 167 -2.80 15.10 23.00
CA ARG A 167 -1.92 13.95 23.28
C ARG A 167 -2.71 12.62 23.22
N ARG A 168 -3.99 12.68 23.55
CA ARG A 168 -4.93 11.54 23.46
C ARG A 168 -5.20 11.11 22.00
N MET A 169 -5.27 12.06 21.05
CA MET A 169 -5.43 11.76 19.63
C MET A 169 -4.18 11.08 19.06
N LEU A 170 -2.98 11.57 19.42
CA LEU A 170 -1.72 10.95 19.03
C LEU A 170 -1.60 9.51 19.56
N GLY A 171 -2.00 9.29 20.82
CA GLY A 171 -2.03 7.94 21.40
C GLY A 171 -3.00 7.00 20.69
N LYS A 172 -4.20 7.48 20.33
CA LYS A 172 -5.17 6.69 19.55
C LYS A 172 -4.64 6.38 18.15
N THR A 173 -3.94 7.31 17.51
CA THR A 173 -3.33 7.10 16.19
C THR A 173 -2.22 6.07 16.25
N ALA A 174 -1.33 6.15 17.24
CA ALA A 174 -0.27 5.16 17.46
C ALA A 174 -0.86 3.76 17.73
N ALA A 175 -1.89 3.67 18.57
CA ALA A 175 -2.61 2.41 18.80
C ALA A 175 -3.31 1.90 17.53
N GLY A 176 -3.84 2.78 16.70
CA GLY A 176 -4.43 2.45 15.40
C GLY A 176 -3.40 1.88 14.42
N ILE A 177 -2.19 2.44 14.39
CA ILE A 177 -1.07 1.93 13.57
C ILE A 177 -0.69 0.51 14.02
N LEU A 178 -0.49 0.30 15.32
CA LEU A 178 -0.13 -1.00 15.88
C LEU A 178 -1.24 -2.06 15.69
N LYS A 179 -2.50 -1.64 15.65
CA LYS A 179 -3.66 -2.52 15.39
C LYS A 179 -3.99 -2.67 13.91
N ASN A 180 -3.25 -2.03 13.02
CA ASN A 180 -3.47 -2.14 11.57
C ASN A 180 -3.16 -3.58 11.12
N PRO A 181 -4.13 -4.30 10.52
CA PRO A 181 -3.95 -5.69 10.13
C PRO A 181 -2.79 -5.88 9.14
N ILE A 182 -2.53 -4.93 8.25
CA ILE A 182 -1.39 -4.97 7.31
C ILE A 182 -0.07 -4.93 8.09
N ILE A 183 0.06 -4.02 9.06
CA ILE A 183 1.27 -3.92 9.90
C ILE A 183 1.44 -5.18 10.76
N LEU A 184 0.35 -5.72 11.30
CA LEU A 184 0.40 -6.99 12.03
C LEU A 184 0.86 -8.15 11.14
N GLY A 185 0.37 -8.24 9.89
CA GLY A 185 0.82 -9.23 8.91
C GLY A 185 2.33 -9.13 8.63
N ILE A 186 2.83 -7.91 8.44
CA ILE A 186 4.26 -7.65 8.25
C ILE A 186 5.07 -8.07 9.49
N LEU A 187 4.68 -7.60 10.67
CA LEU A 187 5.42 -7.87 11.92
C LEU A 187 5.43 -9.38 12.26
N THR A 188 4.31 -10.08 12.07
CA THR A 188 4.23 -11.52 12.32
C THR A 188 5.04 -12.32 11.29
N GLY A 189 5.02 -11.94 10.01
CA GLY A 189 5.84 -12.55 8.97
C GLY A 189 7.34 -12.35 9.22
N MET A 190 7.74 -11.14 9.61
CA MET A 190 9.11 -10.84 10.02
C MET A 190 9.56 -11.67 11.23
N ALA A 191 8.74 -11.72 12.28
CA ALA A 191 9.05 -12.52 13.47
C ALA A 191 9.19 -13.99 13.13
N TRP A 192 8.32 -14.52 12.26
CA TRP A 192 8.37 -15.92 11.80
C TRP A 192 9.68 -16.22 11.04
N SER A 193 10.07 -15.35 10.12
CA SER A 193 11.33 -15.46 9.38
C SER A 193 12.56 -15.38 10.29
N LEU A 194 12.58 -14.44 11.25
CA LEU A 194 13.68 -14.29 12.21
C LEU A 194 13.84 -15.48 13.14
N LEU A 195 12.74 -16.15 13.51
CA LEU A 195 12.76 -17.35 14.32
C LEU A 195 13.15 -18.61 13.52
N GLY A 196 13.29 -18.52 12.19
CA GLY A 196 13.65 -19.64 11.33
C GLY A 196 12.60 -20.77 11.34
N LEU A 197 11.35 -20.47 11.68
CA LEU A 197 10.29 -21.44 11.77
C LEU A 197 9.83 -21.89 10.39
N LYS A 198 9.81 -23.20 10.14
CA LYS A 198 9.23 -23.78 8.92
C LYS A 198 7.73 -23.94 9.09
N GLN A 199 6.96 -23.51 8.08
CA GLN A 199 5.52 -23.71 8.09
C GLN A 199 5.20 -25.19 7.83
N PRO A 200 4.28 -25.81 8.62
CA PRO A 200 3.73 -27.13 8.27
C PRO A 200 3.01 -27.05 6.91
N GLN A 201 3.10 -28.10 6.10
CA GLN A 201 2.52 -28.13 4.74
C GLN A 201 1.03 -27.74 4.68
N ILE A 202 0.25 -28.14 5.68
CA ILE A 202 -1.18 -27.80 5.76
C ILE A 202 -1.35 -26.28 5.95
N MET A 203 -0.55 -25.69 6.84
CA MET A 203 -0.58 -24.25 7.11
C MET A 203 -0.13 -23.46 5.87
N GLU A 204 0.97 -23.86 5.24
CA GLU A 204 1.50 -23.25 4.02
C GLU A 204 0.46 -23.21 2.91
N LYS A 205 -0.18 -24.34 2.60
CA LYS A 205 -1.25 -24.40 1.57
C LYS A 205 -2.45 -23.53 1.91
N THR A 206 -2.85 -23.49 3.19
CA THR A 206 -3.99 -22.67 3.62
C THR A 206 -3.66 -21.19 3.52
N VAL A 207 -2.49 -20.79 3.99
CA VAL A 207 -2.00 -19.40 3.93
C VAL A 207 -1.87 -18.95 2.47
N SER A 208 -1.25 -19.79 1.61
CA SER A 208 -1.08 -19.49 0.19
C SER A 208 -2.40 -19.36 -0.56
N SER A 209 -3.37 -20.25 -0.28
CA SER A 209 -4.71 -20.15 -0.88
C SER A 209 -5.43 -18.86 -0.48
N LEU A 210 -5.30 -18.45 0.78
CA LEU A 210 -5.92 -17.20 1.27
C LEU A 210 -5.20 -15.96 0.76
N ALA A 211 -3.88 -15.98 0.72
CA ALA A 211 -3.06 -14.91 0.15
C ALA A 211 -3.34 -14.71 -1.35
N GLY A 212 -3.57 -15.79 -2.09
CA GLY A 212 -3.91 -15.75 -3.51
C GLY A 212 -5.19 -14.98 -3.84
N VAL A 213 -6.08 -14.80 -2.86
CA VAL A 213 -7.32 -14.02 -3.03
C VAL A 213 -7.05 -12.50 -2.99
N ALA A 214 -5.92 -12.07 -2.45
CA ALA A 214 -5.62 -10.65 -2.24
C ALA A 214 -5.47 -9.83 -3.53
N THR A 215 -5.02 -10.46 -4.62
CA THR A 215 -4.71 -9.76 -5.88
C THR A 215 -5.90 -9.71 -6.86
N PRO A 216 -6.71 -10.78 -7.03
CA PRO A 216 -7.82 -10.75 -7.98
C PRO A 216 -9.10 -10.08 -7.45
N LEU A 217 -9.29 -9.92 -6.14
CA LEU A 217 -10.43 -9.22 -5.54
C LEU A 217 -10.22 -7.72 -5.45
#